data_db6fa6554036b3cc52b2cddb6a6c41d7
#
_entry.id   db6fa6554036b3cc52b2cddb6a6c41d7
#
_cell.length_a   1.000
_cell.length_b   1.000
_cell.length_c   1.000
_cell.angle_alpha   90.00
_cell.angle_beta   90.00
_cell.angle_gamma   90.00
#
_symmetry.space_group_name_H-M   'P 1'
#
loop_
_entity.id
_entity.type
_entity.pdbx_description
1 polymer ?
#
loop_
_entity_poly.entity_id
_entity_poly.type
_entity_poly.pdbx_seq_one_letter_code
_entity_poly.pdbx_strand_id
1 'polypeptide(L)'
;DQRDGKYKAFEINCRQGRSNYYVTGAGYNIAKLVVEDRVEERDLPLVVAKNRSLWRMVPRKVAFDFTPKKYHQEMKALIKAGADHHSLVYSGDASLKRRLRVWKNHLGNMKRFEQYNKKPQD
;
A
#
# COMPACT_ATOMS: atom_id res chain seq x y z
N ASP A 1 1.64 14.81 -18.88
CA ASP A 1 0.87 15.99 -19.25
C ASP A 1 0.12 15.72 -20.56
N GLN A 2 -1.21 15.84 -20.54
CA GLN A 2 -2.04 15.54 -21.73
C GLN A 2 -1.82 16.52 -22.89
N ARG A 3 -1.25 17.69 -22.63
CA ARG A 3 -1.01 18.73 -23.64
C ARG A 3 0.13 18.38 -24.60
N ASP A 4 1.11 17.61 -24.15
CA ASP A 4 2.33 17.29 -24.92
C ASP A 4 2.75 15.81 -24.81
N GLY A 5 1.96 14.99 -24.12
CA GLY A 5 2.23 13.57 -23.92
C GLY A 5 3.47 13.26 -23.06
N LYS A 6 4.10 14.25 -22.45
CA LYS A 6 5.36 14.08 -21.70
C LYS A 6 5.09 13.89 -20.21
N TYR A 7 5.94 13.09 -19.58
CA TYR A 7 6.01 13.00 -18.13
C TYR A 7 6.78 14.21 -17.57
N LYS A 8 6.18 14.88 -16.59
CA LYS A 8 6.78 16.04 -15.91
C LYS A 8 6.86 15.77 -14.42
N ALA A 9 8.07 15.90 -13.85
CA ALA A 9 8.21 15.88 -12.39
C ALA A 9 7.73 17.23 -11.83
N PHE A 10 6.86 17.19 -10.85
CA PHE A 10 6.34 18.36 -10.15
C PHE A 10 6.77 18.41 -8.69
N GLU A 11 7.27 17.30 -8.15
CA GLU A 11 7.75 17.21 -6.78
C GLU A 11 8.83 16.13 -6.66
N ILE A 12 9.88 16.42 -5.90
CA ILE A 12 10.91 15.46 -5.50
C ILE A 12 10.83 15.27 -3.99
N ASN A 13 10.48 14.08 -3.55
CA ASN A 13 10.45 13.72 -2.14
C ASN A 13 11.79 13.13 -1.72
N CYS A 14 12.51 13.82 -0.84
CA CYS A 14 13.80 13.33 -0.28
C CYS A 14 13.62 12.22 0.77
N ARG A 15 12.40 11.78 1.04
CA ARG A 15 12.05 10.69 1.93
C ARG A 15 10.99 9.78 1.32
N GLN A 16 10.90 8.56 1.85
CA GLN A 16 9.83 7.65 1.44
C GLN A 16 8.45 8.21 1.78
N GLY A 17 7.55 8.21 0.82
CA GLY A 17 6.15 8.54 1.01
C GLY A 17 5.41 7.47 1.83
N ARG A 18 4.29 7.85 2.45
CA ARG A 18 3.45 6.90 3.23
C ARG A 18 2.92 5.74 2.40
N SER A 19 2.72 5.95 1.11
CA SER A 19 2.19 4.96 0.18
C SER A 19 3.25 4.00 -0.37
N ASN A 20 4.54 4.26 -0.19
CA ASN A 20 5.61 3.46 -0.82
C ASN A 20 5.61 1.98 -0.42
N TYR A 21 4.88 1.60 0.62
CA TYR A 21 4.76 0.21 1.03
C TYR A 21 4.10 -0.70 -0.02
N TYR A 22 3.35 -0.14 -0.99
CA TYR A 22 2.82 -0.94 -2.11
C TYR A 22 3.93 -1.58 -2.95
N VAL A 23 5.08 -0.90 -3.08
CA VAL A 23 6.26 -1.43 -3.79
C VAL A 23 6.84 -2.63 -3.04
N THR A 24 6.88 -2.56 -1.70
CA THR A 24 7.26 -3.70 -0.85
C THR A 24 6.30 -4.87 -1.03
N GLY A 25 5.00 -4.60 -1.09
CA GLY A 25 3.97 -5.60 -1.39
C GLY A 25 4.13 -6.26 -2.77
N ALA A 26 4.66 -5.52 -3.73
CA ALA A 26 5.01 -6.05 -5.06
C ALA A 26 6.35 -6.83 -5.09
N GLY A 27 7.02 -7.00 -3.94
CA GLY A 27 8.25 -7.79 -3.79
C GLY A 27 9.55 -6.98 -3.68
N TYR A 28 9.48 -5.65 -3.69
CA TYR A 28 10.68 -4.79 -3.69
C TYR A 28 10.68 -3.84 -2.50
N ASN A 29 11.49 -4.13 -1.50
CA ASN A 29 11.64 -3.26 -0.34
C ASN A 29 12.56 -2.07 -0.66
N ILE A 30 11.98 -0.88 -0.85
CA ILE A 30 12.72 0.34 -1.19
C ILE A 30 13.81 0.65 -0.14
N ALA A 31 13.53 0.47 1.15
CA ALA A 31 14.53 0.73 2.19
C ALA A 31 15.75 -0.20 2.06
N LYS A 32 15.50 -1.49 1.73
CA LYS A 32 16.58 -2.44 1.46
C LYS A 32 17.39 -2.02 0.23
N LEU A 33 16.73 -1.66 -0.88
CA LEU A 33 17.39 -1.20 -2.10
C LEU A 33 18.26 0.03 -1.85
N VAL A 34 17.79 0.97 -1.03
CA VAL A 34 18.59 2.16 -0.65
C VAL A 34 19.85 1.76 0.12
N VAL A 35 19.76 0.80 1.03
CA VAL A 35 20.94 0.30 1.78
C VAL A 35 21.90 -0.41 0.85
N GLU A 36 21.41 -1.29 -0.01
CA GLU A 36 22.24 -2.04 -0.97
C GLU A 36 22.96 -1.07 -1.94
N ASP A 37 22.27 -0.03 -2.44
CA ASP A 37 22.87 0.97 -3.35
C ASP A 37 23.82 1.94 -2.63
N ARG A 38 23.41 2.53 -1.49
CA ARG A 38 24.13 3.65 -0.87
C ARG A 38 25.11 3.26 0.23
N VAL A 39 24.91 2.12 0.88
CA VAL A 39 25.76 1.67 1.98
C VAL A 39 26.66 0.52 1.54
N GLU A 40 26.11 -0.41 0.78
CA GLU A 40 26.85 -1.58 0.29
C GLU A 40 27.46 -1.35 -1.11
N GLU A 41 27.17 -0.19 -1.73
CA GLU A 41 27.70 0.25 -3.04
C GLU A 41 27.49 -0.80 -4.16
N ARG A 42 26.37 -1.53 -4.09
CA ARG A 42 26.02 -2.52 -5.10
C ARG A 42 25.46 -1.84 -6.35
N ASP A 43 25.91 -2.28 -7.52
CA ASP A 43 25.29 -1.90 -8.78
C ASP A 43 23.96 -2.66 -8.94
N LEU A 44 22.86 -1.95 -8.76
CA LEU A 44 21.52 -2.53 -8.80
C LEU A 44 20.93 -2.40 -10.22
N PRO A 45 20.48 -3.51 -10.83
CA PRO A 45 19.83 -3.45 -12.12
C PRO A 45 18.48 -2.73 -12.03
N LEU A 46 18.07 -2.10 -13.14
CA LEU A 46 16.73 -1.56 -13.27
C LEU A 46 15.68 -2.70 -13.17
N VAL A 47 14.81 -2.61 -12.20
CA VAL A 47 13.75 -3.60 -11.99
C VAL A 47 12.38 -2.94 -12.12
N VAL A 48 11.50 -3.56 -12.90
CA VAL A 48 10.10 -3.18 -13.00
C VAL A 48 9.25 -4.20 -12.26
N ALA A 49 8.55 -3.76 -11.21
CA ALA A 49 7.67 -4.62 -10.44
C ALA A 49 6.50 -5.10 -11.30
N LYS A 50 6.34 -6.42 -11.43
CA LYS A 50 5.26 -7.06 -12.21
C LYS A 50 4.21 -7.73 -11.30
N ASN A 51 4.54 -7.93 -10.03
CA ASN A 51 3.66 -8.61 -9.10
C ASN A 51 2.50 -7.69 -8.70
N ARG A 52 1.29 -8.21 -8.82
CA ARG A 52 0.08 -7.51 -8.34
C ARG A 52 -0.09 -7.74 -6.85
N SER A 53 -0.48 -6.70 -6.13
CA SER A 53 -0.75 -6.79 -4.70
C SER A 53 -1.94 -5.91 -4.32
N LEU A 54 -2.66 -6.31 -3.29
CA LEU A 54 -3.67 -5.49 -2.63
C LEU A 54 -2.99 -4.74 -1.48
N TRP A 55 -2.58 -3.50 -1.76
CA TRP A 55 -2.06 -2.64 -0.73
C TRP A 55 -3.17 -1.81 -0.09
N ARG A 56 -3.17 -1.73 1.23
CA ARG A 56 -4.18 -0.96 1.98
C ARG A 56 -3.63 -0.37 3.28
N MET A 57 -4.23 0.72 3.73
CA MET A 57 -4.03 1.33 5.05
C MET A 57 -5.29 1.25 5.92
N VAL A 58 -6.37 0.69 5.38
CA VAL A 58 -7.68 0.57 6.01
C VAL A 58 -8.04 -0.90 6.24
N PRO A 59 -9.01 -1.21 7.11
CA PRO A 59 -9.54 -2.57 7.25
C PRO A 59 -10.07 -3.11 5.93
N ARG A 60 -10.02 -4.44 5.75
CA ARG A 60 -10.58 -5.11 4.56
C ARG A 60 -12.04 -4.71 4.29
N LYS A 61 -12.85 -4.62 5.35
CA LYS A 61 -14.25 -4.20 5.22
C LYS A 61 -14.35 -2.85 4.52
N VAL A 62 -13.61 -1.84 4.97
CA VAL A 62 -13.61 -0.51 4.33
C VAL A 62 -13.12 -0.59 2.89
N ALA A 63 -12.05 -1.35 2.62
CA ALA A 63 -11.55 -1.52 1.26
C ALA A 63 -12.62 -2.11 0.34
N PHE A 64 -13.38 -3.11 0.78
CA PHE A 64 -14.48 -3.68 -0.01
C PHE A 64 -15.68 -2.74 -0.12
N ASP A 65 -16.09 -2.12 0.98
CA ASP A 65 -17.27 -1.23 0.99
C ASP A 65 -17.12 0.00 0.08
N PHE A 66 -15.86 0.46 -0.13
CA PHE A 66 -15.56 1.67 -0.90
C PHE A 66 -14.84 1.40 -2.23
N THR A 67 -14.77 0.15 -2.67
CA THR A 67 -14.29 -0.22 -4.00
C THR A 67 -15.44 -0.76 -4.85
N PRO A 68 -15.58 -0.36 -6.13
CA PRO A 68 -16.61 -0.89 -7.01
C PRO A 68 -16.59 -2.42 -7.08
N LYS A 69 -17.77 -3.06 -7.15
CA LYS A 69 -17.94 -4.52 -7.09
C LYS A 69 -17.17 -5.27 -8.18
N LYS A 70 -16.97 -4.66 -9.34
CA LYS A 70 -16.19 -5.25 -10.43
C LYS A 70 -14.77 -5.65 -10.05
N TYR A 71 -14.17 -5.02 -9.01
CA TYR A 71 -12.83 -5.35 -8.52
C TYR A 71 -12.82 -6.35 -7.36
N HIS A 72 -13.98 -6.69 -6.78
CA HIS A 72 -14.03 -7.53 -5.57
C HIS A 72 -13.51 -8.95 -5.81
N GLN A 73 -13.74 -9.53 -6.99
CA GLN A 73 -13.19 -10.85 -7.31
C GLN A 73 -11.67 -10.85 -7.34
N GLU A 74 -11.08 -9.83 -7.96
CA GLU A 74 -9.64 -9.65 -7.99
C GLU A 74 -9.05 -9.46 -6.58
N MET A 75 -9.68 -8.59 -5.77
CA MET A 75 -9.28 -8.38 -4.38
C MET A 75 -9.30 -9.68 -3.57
N LYS A 76 -10.37 -10.50 -3.72
CA LYS A 76 -10.47 -11.82 -3.08
C LYS A 76 -9.37 -12.78 -3.53
N ALA A 77 -9.06 -12.79 -4.83
CA ALA A 77 -8.00 -13.61 -5.37
C ALA A 77 -6.63 -13.23 -4.81
N LEU A 78 -6.31 -11.93 -4.72
CA LEU A 78 -5.07 -11.42 -4.14
C LEU A 78 -4.98 -11.75 -2.64
N ILE A 79 -6.08 -11.63 -1.88
CA ILE A 79 -6.13 -12.04 -0.47
C ILE A 79 -5.84 -13.53 -0.32
N LYS A 80 -6.47 -14.37 -1.16
CA LYS A 80 -6.26 -15.84 -1.15
C LYS A 80 -4.82 -16.21 -1.51
N ALA A 81 -4.21 -15.46 -2.42
CA ALA A 81 -2.81 -15.65 -2.80
C ALA A 81 -1.79 -15.10 -1.77
N GLY A 82 -2.24 -14.53 -0.63
CA GLY A 82 -1.35 -13.93 0.35
C GLY A 82 -0.74 -12.59 -0.07
N ALA A 83 -1.23 -12.00 -1.15
CA ALA A 83 -0.77 -10.72 -1.70
C ALA A 83 -1.54 -9.50 -1.14
N ASP A 84 -2.10 -9.62 0.07
CA ASP A 84 -2.78 -8.55 0.80
C ASP A 84 -1.83 -7.94 1.83
N HIS A 85 -1.41 -6.70 1.60
CA HIS A 85 -0.41 -6.02 2.41
C HIS A 85 -1.00 -4.79 3.11
N HIS A 86 -0.87 -4.76 4.44
CA HIS A 86 -1.35 -3.65 5.27
C HIS A 86 -0.16 -2.89 5.85
N SER A 87 -0.04 -1.58 5.55
CA SER A 87 1.12 -0.76 5.94
C SER A 87 1.40 -0.68 7.45
N LEU A 88 0.38 -0.90 8.28
CA LEU A 88 0.51 -0.81 9.74
C LEU A 88 0.66 -2.19 10.42
N VAL A 89 0.62 -3.28 9.64
CA VAL A 89 0.74 -4.64 10.18
C VAL A 89 2.05 -5.25 9.72
N TYR A 90 2.90 -5.55 10.68
CA TYR A 90 4.20 -6.17 10.46
C TYR A 90 4.29 -7.47 11.27
N SER A 91 4.64 -8.56 10.63
CA SER A 91 4.69 -9.89 11.25
C SER A 91 5.75 -10.01 12.36
N GLY A 92 6.86 -9.28 12.25
CA GLY A 92 7.91 -9.23 13.26
C GLY A 92 7.59 -8.37 14.48
N ASP A 93 6.42 -7.69 14.51
CA ASP A 93 6.05 -6.84 15.62
C ASP A 93 5.15 -7.61 16.61
N ALA A 94 5.77 -8.09 17.68
CA ALA A 94 5.10 -8.82 18.76
C ALA A 94 4.40 -7.92 19.80
N SER A 95 4.49 -6.59 19.68
CA SER A 95 3.96 -5.65 20.67
C SER A 95 2.43 -5.65 20.72
N LEU A 96 1.86 -6.16 21.80
CA LEU A 96 0.41 -6.10 22.06
C LEU A 96 -0.12 -4.67 22.08
N LYS A 97 0.63 -3.73 22.66
CA LYS A 97 0.27 -2.30 22.71
C LYS A 97 0.11 -1.73 21.30
N ARG A 98 1.01 -2.08 20.38
CA ARG A 98 0.93 -1.66 18.98
C ARG A 98 -0.26 -2.29 18.27
N ARG A 99 -0.49 -3.59 18.46
CA ARG A 99 -1.64 -4.30 17.88
C ARG A 99 -2.98 -3.68 18.31
N LEU A 100 -3.13 -3.35 19.59
CA LEU A 100 -4.32 -2.65 20.11
C LEU A 100 -4.46 -1.24 19.51
N ARG A 101 -3.36 -0.50 19.31
CA ARG A 101 -3.38 0.81 18.66
C ARG A 101 -3.83 0.71 17.20
N VAL A 102 -3.32 -0.28 16.46
CA VAL A 102 -3.73 -0.54 15.07
C VAL A 102 -5.22 -0.88 15.01
N TRP A 103 -5.69 -1.74 15.90
CA TRP A 103 -7.12 -2.09 16.00
C TRP A 103 -8.00 -0.86 16.27
N LYS A 104 -7.61 0.00 17.23
CA LYS A 104 -8.30 1.26 17.54
C LYS A 104 -8.34 2.20 16.33
N ASN A 105 -7.23 2.31 15.59
CA ASN A 105 -7.17 3.08 14.36
C ASN A 105 -8.11 2.51 13.28
N HIS A 106 -8.23 1.20 13.18
CA HIS A 106 -9.17 0.56 12.26
C HIS A 106 -10.63 0.95 12.53
N LEU A 107 -11.04 0.94 13.80
CA LEU A 107 -12.38 1.38 14.19
C LEU A 107 -12.62 2.87 13.84
N GLY A 108 -11.64 3.73 14.12
CA GLY A 108 -11.69 5.15 13.74
C GLY A 108 -11.78 5.36 12.23
N ASN A 109 -11.04 4.57 11.45
CA ASN A 109 -11.06 4.64 9.99
C ASN A 109 -12.42 4.22 9.42
N MET A 110 -13.05 3.18 9.96
CA MET A 110 -14.39 2.78 9.52
C MET A 110 -15.38 3.93 9.64
N LYS A 111 -15.45 4.57 10.82
CA LYS A 111 -16.35 5.73 11.06
C LYS A 111 -16.05 6.91 10.12
N ARG A 112 -14.77 7.26 9.94
CA ARG A 112 -14.36 8.38 9.07
C ARG A 112 -14.68 8.11 7.60
N PHE A 113 -14.45 6.89 7.11
CA PHE A 113 -14.79 6.56 5.73
C PHE A 113 -16.29 6.65 5.47
N GLU A 114 -17.12 6.16 6.37
CA GLU A 114 -18.60 6.28 6.28
C GLU A 114 -19.05 7.76 6.34
N GLN A 115 -18.38 8.58 7.14
CA GLN A 115 -18.72 10.00 7.29
C GLN A 115 -18.33 10.86 6.09
N TYR A 116 -17.16 10.62 5.50
CA TYR A 116 -16.56 11.54 4.51
C TYR A 116 -16.55 11.00 3.08
N ASN A 117 -16.89 9.75 2.87
CA ASN A 117 -16.85 9.14 1.55
C ASN A 117 -18.19 8.52 1.18
N LYS A 118 -18.60 8.69 -0.07
CA LYS A 118 -19.75 7.98 -0.64
C LYS A 118 -19.30 6.60 -1.11
N LYS A 119 -20.12 5.58 -0.82
CA LYS A 119 -19.92 4.25 -1.38
C LYS A 119 -20.11 4.31 -2.90
N PRO A 120 -19.37 3.49 -3.68
CA PRO A 120 -19.61 3.39 -5.12
C PRO A 120 -21.08 3.05 -5.38
N GLN A 121 -21.66 3.70 -6.38
CA GLN A 121 -22.93 3.30 -6.94
C GLN A 121 -22.60 2.30 -8.05
N ASP A 122 -22.82 1.02 -7.78
CA ASP A 122 -22.64 -0.07 -8.75
C ASP A 122 -23.94 -0.36 -9.49
#